data_c82c09dcb6391fc2aa97e361082e25d9
#
_entry.id   c82c09dcb6391fc2aa97e361082e25d9
#
_cell.length_a   1.000
_cell.length_b   1.000
_cell.length_c   1.000
_cell.angle_alpha   90.00
_cell.angle_beta   90.00
_cell.angle_gamma   90.00
#
_symmetry.space_group_name_H-M   'P 1'
#
loop_
_entity.id
_entity.type
_entity.pdbx_description
1 polymer ?
#
loop_
_entity_poly.entity_id
_entity_poly.type
_entity_poly.pdbx_seq_one_letter_code
_entity_poly.pdbx_strand_id
1 'polypeptide(L)'
;MKVAVKHENIESLTDSSLECDQKTAFVLTSQNKSYLNDVKAKNSVKILTPHECFSILGIDKDIKIVGITGTNGKTTTAAAIYSMLLDLGQKCALQGTRGFFVNEKQIKPHSLTTPSILETLSNLALASKEKCNYFIMEVSSHAIAQDRIESLDFALKIFTNLSQDHLDFHKSMEEYKNVKSRFFSDESLKLINSDEEKINYNRKNSYRYGVENKGEFLVKAYSLKDGISAVFSLLDSEYLINSALHGDFNLYNLLAAASAVK
;
A
#
# COMPACT_ATOMS: atom_id res chain seq x y z
N MET A 1 -2.73 -8.77 -18.28
CA MET A 1 -1.99 -9.69 -17.39
C MET A 1 -2.80 -10.96 -17.19
N LYS A 2 -2.18 -12.15 -17.18
CA LYS A 2 -2.84 -13.44 -16.97
C LYS A 2 -2.26 -14.14 -15.74
N VAL A 3 -3.13 -14.59 -14.83
CA VAL A 3 -2.76 -15.29 -13.58
C VAL A 3 -3.37 -16.67 -13.60
N ALA A 4 -2.55 -17.69 -13.47
CA ALA A 4 -3.02 -19.09 -13.41
C ALA A 4 -3.70 -19.35 -12.05
N VAL A 5 -4.83 -20.05 -12.10
CA VAL A 5 -5.59 -20.48 -10.91
C VAL A 5 -6.06 -21.93 -11.10
N LYS A 6 -6.52 -22.54 -10.01
CA LYS A 6 -7.17 -23.86 -10.06
C LYS A 6 -8.45 -23.74 -9.25
N HIS A 7 -9.54 -23.36 -9.91
CA HIS A 7 -10.81 -23.14 -9.24
C HIS A 7 -11.97 -23.53 -10.16
N GLU A 8 -12.69 -24.60 -9.82
CA GLU A 8 -13.79 -25.14 -10.64
C GLU A 8 -13.39 -25.28 -12.12
N ASN A 9 -14.10 -24.56 -13.02
CA ASN A 9 -13.86 -24.54 -14.46
C ASN A 9 -12.96 -23.38 -14.93
N ILE A 10 -12.33 -22.64 -13.99
CA ILE A 10 -11.45 -21.51 -14.29
C ILE A 10 -9.98 -21.94 -14.14
N GLU A 11 -9.20 -21.83 -15.20
CA GLU A 11 -7.77 -22.14 -15.22
C GLU A 11 -6.90 -20.87 -15.08
N SER A 12 -7.46 -19.68 -15.37
CA SER A 12 -6.76 -18.41 -15.22
C SER A 12 -7.70 -17.21 -15.09
N LEU A 13 -7.15 -16.11 -14.54
CA LEU A 13 -7.76 -14.78 -14.46
C LEU A 13 -7.00 -13.83 -15.38
N THR A 14 -7.70 -12.90 -16.03
CA THR A 14 -7.08 -11.85 -16.85
C THR A 14 -7.82 -10.53 -16.73
N ASP A 15 -7.09 -9.41 -16.84
CA ASP A 15 -7.64 -8.06 -16.99
C ASP A 15 -7.69 -7.58 -18.45
N SER A 16 -7.32 -8.47 -19.40
CA SER A 16 -7.35 -8.22 -20.84
C SER A 16 -8.55 -8.87 -21.52
N SER A 17 -9.36 -8.08 -22.20
CA SER A 17 -10.50 -8.57 -22.99
C SER A 17 -10.08 -9.50 -24.15
N LEU A 18 -8.83 -9.40 -24.59
CA LEU A 18 -8.29 -10.24 -25.67
C LEU A 18 -7.94 -11.64 -25.22
N GLU A 19 -7.56 -11.81 -23.94
CA GLU A 19 -7.05 -13.07 -23.37
C GLU A 19 -8.12 -13.92 -22.69
N CYS A 20 -9.34 -13.41 -22.52
CA CYS A 20 -10.43 -14.13 -21.87
C CYS A 20 -11.10 -15.14 -22.81
N ASP A 21 -11.45 -16.31 -22.28
CA ASP A 21 -12.17 -17.40 -22.92
C ASP A 21 -12.99 -18.20 -21.89
N GLN A 22 -13.51 -19.38 -22.26
CA GLN A 22 -14.32 -20.21 -21.37
C GLN A 22 -13.60 -20.69 -20.09
N LYS A 23 -12.25 -20.76 -20.13
CA LYS A 23 -11.40 -21.21 -19.01
C LYS A 23 -10.66 -20.04 -18.35
N THR A 24 -10.66 -18.87 -18.98
CA THR A 24 -9.99 -17.66 -18.53
C THR A 24 -11.00 -16.59 -18.17
N ALA A 25 -11.28 -16.41 -16.88
CA ALA A 25 -12.22 -15.42 -16.41
C ALA A 25 -11.67 -13.99 -16.57
N PHE A 26 -12.53 -13.08 -16.97
CA PHE A 26 -12.21 -11.65 -17.07
C PHE A 26 -12.44 -10.94 -15.73
N VAL A 27 -11.41 -10.27 -15.22
CA VAL A 27 -11.50 -9.46 -14.00
C VAL A 27 -11.85 -8.04 -14.39
N LEU A 28 -13.10 -7.67 -14.10
CA LEU A 28 -13.64 -6.34 -14.41
C LEU A 28 -13.16 -5.33 -13.37
N THR A 29 -12.54 -4.25 -13.87
CA THR A 29 -12.07 -3.12 -13.08
C THR A 29 -12.60 -1.81 -13.66
N SER A 30 -12.47 -0.68 -12.94
CA SER A 30 -12.77 0.64 -13.47
C SER A 30 -11.97 0.97 -14.75
N GLN A 31 -10.73 0.48 -14.84
CA GLN A 31 -9.82 0.73 -15.96
C GLN A 31 -10.19 0.01 -17.26
N ASN A 32 -10.82 -1.19 -17.17
CA ASN A 32 -11.15 -2.01 -18.34
C ASN A 32 -12.66 -2.12 -18.62
N LYS A 33 -13.46 -1.33 -17.92
CA LYS A 33 -14.94 -1.31 -18.04
C LYS A 33 -15.43 -1.03 -19.46
N SER A 34 -14.68 -0.25 -20.25
CA SER A 34 -15.01 0.04 -21.66
C SER A 34 -15.02 -1.20 -22.54
N TYR A 35 -14.27 -2.23 -22.20
CA TYR A 35 -14.19 -3.51 -22.94
C TYR A 35 -15.24 -4.54 -22.51
N LEU A 36 -16.12 -4.19 -21.57
CA LEU A 36 -17.12 -5.14 -21.02
C LEU A 36 -18.04 -5.72 -22.09
N ASN A 37 -18.45 -4.91 -23.07
CA ASN A 37 -19.32 -5.36 -24.17
C ASN A 37 -18.61 -6.37 -25.07
N ASP A 38 -17.32 -6.17 -25.35
CA ASP A 38 -16.51 -7.09 -26.15
C ASP A 38 -16.36 -8.44 -25.44
N VAL A 39 -16.20 -8.42 -24.11
CA VAL A 39 -16.13 -9.63 -23.30
C VAL A 39 -17.48 -10.36 -23.26
N LYS A 40 -18.58 -9.63 -23.10
CA LYS A 40 -19.95 -10.21 -23.11
C LYS A 40 -20.31 -10.82 -24.47
N ALA A 41 -19.77 -10.30 -25.56
CA ALA A 41 -19.95 -10.87 -26.89
C ALA A 41 -19.25 -12.23 -27.07
N LYS A 42 -18.25 -12.53 -26.24
CA LYS A 42 -17.61 -13.85 -26.16
C LYS A 42 -18.48 -14.76 -25.29
N ASN A 43 -19.22 -15.67 -25.90
CA ASN A 43 -20.09 -16.59 -25.17
C ASN A 43 -19.33 -17.38 -24.12
N SER A 44 -19.92 -17.52 -22.92
CA SER A 44 -19.42 -18.35 -21.82
C SER A 44 -18.16 -17.83 -21.09
N VAL A 45 -17.77 -16.56 -21.23
CA VAL A 45 -16.70 -15.97 -20.39
C VAL A 45 -17.26 -15.58 -19.04
N LYS A 46 -16.64 -16.07 -17.95
CA LYS A 46 -16.97 -15.65 -16.59
C LYS A 46 -16.37 -14.26 -16.33
N ILE A 47 -17.20 -13.35 -15.85
CA ILE A 47 -16.77 -11.99 -15.47
C ILE A 47 -16.77 -11.92 -13.95
N LEU A 48 -15.68 -11.48 -13.37
CA LEU A 48 -15.46 -11.41 -11.92
C LEU A 48 -15.07 -9.99 -11.51
N THR A 49 -15.45 -9.59 -10.32
CA THR A 49 -14.91 -8.41 -9.65
C THR A 49 -13.57 -8.75 -8.97
N PRO A 50 -12.70 -7.78 -8.67
CA PRO A 50 -11.50 -8.02 -7.87
C PRO A 50 -11.79 -8.67 -6.52
N HIS A 51 -12.91 -8.31 -5.87
CA HIS A 51 -13.33 -8.90 -4.60
C HIS A 51 -13.63 -10.41 -4.69
N GLU A 52 -14.29 -10.86 -5.75
CA GLU A 52 -14.55 -12.29 -5.97
C GLU A 52 -13.25 -13.09 -6.21
N CYS A 53 -12.19 -12.43 -6.71
CA CYS A 53 -10.90 -13.06 -6.93
C CYS A 53 -10.17 -13.45 -5.64
N PHE A 54 -10.50 -12.85 -4.48
CA PHE A 54 -9.87 -13.20 -3.19
C PHE A 54 -10.02 -14.70 -2.87
N SER A 55 -11.23 -15.22 -2.95
CA SER A 55 -11.50 -16.64 -2.68
C SER A 55 -10.87 -17.57 -3.73
N ILE A 56 -10.93 -17.17 -5.01
CA ILE A 56 -10.39 -17.95 -6.13
C ILE A 56 -8.86 -18.08 -6.05
N LEU A 57 -8.19 -17.02 -5.61
CA LEU A 57 -6.75 -16.95 -5.43
C LEU A 57 -6.27 -17.52 -4.09
N GLY A 58 -7.20 -17.85 -3.17
CA GLY A 58 -6.86 -18.33 -1.83
C GLY A 58 -6.16 -17.29 -0.96
N ILE A 59 -6.54 -16.02 -1.12
CA ILE A 59 -6.01 -14.93 -0.30
C ILE A 59 -6.57 -15.05 1.12
N ASP A 60 -5.68 -15.05 2.10
CA ASP A 60 -6.05 -15.09 3.51
C ASP A 60 -6.76 -13.78 3.91
N LYS A 61 -7.95 -13.91 4.51
CA LYS A 61 -8.76 -12.76 4.93
C LYS A 61 -8.15 -12.02 6.13
N ASP A 62 -7.29 -12.69 6.89
CA ASP A 62 -6.69 -12.14 8.10
C ASP A 62 -5.37 -11.40 7.81
N ILE A 63 -4.87 -11.44 6.56
CA ILE A 63 -3.67 -10.69 6.17
C ILE A 63 -3.93 -9.18 6.30
N LYS A 64 -3.09 -8.50 7.09
CA LYS A 64 -3.22 -7.07 7.35
C LYS A 64 -2.52 -6.27 6.26
N ILE A 65 -3.29 -5.53 5.47
CA ILE A 65 -2.74 -4.67 4.41
C ILE A 65 -2.41 -3.29 4.99
N VAL A 66 -1.15 -2.86 4.83
CA VAL A 66 -0.67 -1.54 5.24
C VAL A 66 -0.36 -0.72 3.98
N GLY A 67 -1.07 0.37 3.78
CA GLY A 67 -0.91 1.24 2.61
C GLY A 67 -0.22 2.56 2.95
N ILE A 68 0.86 2.90 2.24
CA ILE A 68 1.62 4.13 2.46
C ILE A 68 1.48 5.05 1.25
N THR A 69 0.99 6.27 1.46
CA THR A 69 0.93 7.31 0.42
C THR A 69 1.55 8.62 0.88
N GLY A 70 1.89 9.46 -0.08
CA GLY A 70 2.50 10.77 0.07
C GLY A 70 3.27 11.14 -1.19
N THR A 71 3.87 12.31 -1.24
CA THR A 71 4.75 12.67 -2.35
C THR A 71 6.08 11.92 -2.21
N ASN A 72 6.74 12.07 -1.09
CA ASN A 72 8.03 11.48 -0.77
C ASN A 72 7.94 10.52 0.43
N GLY A 73 8.96 9.68 0.62
CA GLY A 73 9.10 8.82 1.79
C GLY A 73 8.37 7.48 1.74
N LYS A 74 7.47 7.24 0.77
CA LYS A 74 6.71 5.98 0.65
C LYS A 74 7.59 4.74 0.70
N THR A 75 8.60 4.68 -0.16
CA THR A 75 9.51 3.53 -0.29
C THR A 75 10.32 3.31 0.98
N THR A 76 10.86 4.38 1.57
CA THR A 76 11.67 4.27 2.81
C THR A 76 10.81 3.85 4.00
N THR A 77 9.62 4.46 4.16
CA THR A 77 8.69 4.09 5.23
C THR A 77 8.22 2.63 5.09
N ALA A 78 7.86 2.21 3.86
CA ALA A 78 7.44 0.84 3.59
C ALA A 78 8.55 -0.18 3.89
N ALA A 79 9.79 0.12 3.47
CA ALA A 79 10.95 -0.72 3.74
C ALA A 79 11.28 -0.78 5.24
N ALA A 80 11.16 0.35 5.97
CA ALA A 80 11.39 0.39 7.41
C ALA A 80 10.34 -0.43 8.18
N ILE A 81 9.05 -0.32 7.85
CA ILE A 81 7.99 -1.15 8.43
C ILE A 81 8.27 -2.63 8.18
N TYR A 82 8.59 -2.98 6.93
CA TYR A 82 8.91 -4.36 6.56
C TYR A 82 10.09 -4.92 7.34
N SER A 83 11.21 -4.17 7.45
CA SER A 83 12.37 -4.57 8.22
C SER A 83 12.05 -4.73 9.70
N MET A 84 11.37 -3.76 10.32
CA MET A 84 10.99 -3.82 11.74
C MET A 84 10.07 -5.02 12.03
N LEU A 85 9.12 -5.33 11.14
CA LEU A 85 8.25 -6.49 11.31
C LEU A 85 9.03 -7.81 11.21
N LEU A 86 9.99 -7.92 10.28
CA LEU A 86 10.89 -9.09 10.22
C LEU A 86 11.73 -9.24 11.47
N ASP A 87 12.31 -8.14 11.98
CA ASP A 87 13.10 -8.14 13.22
C ASP A 87 12.25 -8.54 14.43
N LEU A 88 10.96 -8.25 14.42
CA LEU A 88 9.97 -8.70 15.41
C LEU A 88 9.48 -10.15 15.18
N GLY A 89 10.08 -10.88 14.24
CA GLY A 89 9.72 -12.26 13.92
C GLY A 89 8.40 -12.43 13.16
N GLN A 90 7.85 -11.35 12.61
CA GLN A 90 6.63 -11.42 11.83
C GLN A 90 6.93 -11.84 10.39
N LYS A 91 6.03 -12.65 9.81
CA LYS A 91 6.06 -12.94 8.38
C LYS A 91 5.35 -11.84 7.63
N CYS A 92 6.02 -11.25 6.65
CA CYS A 92 5.46 -10.12 5.91
C CYS A 92 5.90 -10.07 4.45
N ALA A 93 5.14 -9.36 3.65
CA ALA A 93 5.45 -9.07 2.26
C ALA A 93 5.49 -7.55 2.03
N LEU A 94 6.32 -7.11 1.09
CA LEU A 94 6.47 -5.71 0.69
C LEU A 94 6.31 -5.59 -0.83
N GLN A 95 5.39 -4.74 -1.27
CA GLN A 95 5.17 -4.39 -2.68
C GLN A 95 5.38 -2.89 -2.89
N GLY A 96 6.23 -2.52 -3.82
CA GLY A 96 6.49 -1.12 -4.15
C GLY A 96 7.49 -0.92 -5.27
N THR A 97 8.01 0.28 -5.41
CA THR A 97 8.92 0.70 -6.47
C THR A 97 10.17 -0.20 -6.58
N ARG A 98 10.65 -0.73 -5.46
CA ARG A 98 11.83 -1.61 -5.43
C ARG A 98 11.51 -3.08 -5.75
N GLY A 99 10.28 -3.39 -6.08
CA GLY A 99 9.83 -4.73 -6.43
C GLY A 99 8.88 -5.37 -5.42
N PHE A 100 8.86 -6.69 -5.40
CA PHE A 100 8.03 -7.47 -4.50
C PHE A 100 8.91 -8.43 -3.68
N PHE A 101 8.73 -8.39 -2.37
CA PHE A 101 9.50 -9.16 -1.38
C PHE A 101 8.55 -9.97 -0.50
N VAL A 102 8.97 -11.16 -0.11
CA VAL A 102 8.24 -12.03 0.82
C VAL A 102 9.26 -12.69 1.78
N ASN A 103 9.11 -12.46 3.08
CA ASN A 103 9.94 -13.08 4.12
C ASN A 103 11.44 -13.09 3.77
N GLU A 104 12.07 -11.92 3.59
CA GLU A 104 13.49 -11.71 3.24
C GLU A 104 13.89 -12.04 1.80
N LYS A 105 12.99 -12.61 0.98
CA LYS A 105 13.29 -12.97 -0.41
C LYS A 105 12.70 -11.95 -1.37
N GLN A 106 13.50 -11.45 -2.28
CA GLN A 106 13.03 -10.68 -3.42
C GLN A 106 12.43 -11.61 -4.46
N ILE A 107 11.14 -11.46 -4.73
CA ILE A 107 10.41 -12.29 -5.70
C ILE A 107 10.42 -11.63 -7.08
N LYS A 108 10.24 -10.29 -7.12
CA LYS A 108 10.31 -9.49 -8.35
C LYS A 108 11.27 -8.31 -8.11
N PRO A 109 12.27 -8.08 -9.00
CA PRO A 109 13.31 -7.07 -8.76
C PRO A 109 12.82 -5.63 -8.98
N HIS A 110 11.80 -5.40 -9.79
CA HIS A 110 11.21 -4.10 -10.10
C HIS A 110 9.71 -4.22 -10.27
N SER A 111 8.99 -3.16 -9.92
CA SER A 111 7.56 -3.06 -10.11
C SER A 111 7.15 -1.60 -10.28
N LEU A 112 5.93 -1.35 -10.75
CA LEU A 112 5.30 -0.07 -10.56
C LEU A 112 5.14 0.20 -9.06
N THR A 113 5.21 1.46 -8.65
CA THR A 113 4.96 1.86 -7.24
C THR A 113 3.70 1.18 -6.70
N THR A 114 2.64 1.16 -7.52
CA THR A 114 1.42 0.39 -7.27
C THR A 114 1.01 -0.30 -8.57
N PRO A 115 1.15 -1.62 -8.68
CA PRO A 115 0.75 -2.40 -9.85
C PRO A 115 -0.76 -2.37 -10.13
N SER A 116 -1.20 -3.08 -11.17
CA SER A 116 -2.63 -3.34 -11.40
C SER A 116 -3.23 -4.12 -10.23
N ILE A 117 -4.56 -4.02 -10.06
CA ILE A 117 -5.24 -4.76 -8.98
C ILE A 117 -5.03 -6.28 -9.13
N LEU A 118 -5.07 -6.82 -10.34
CA LEU A 118 -4.87 -8.25 -10.57
C LEU A 118 -3.45 -8.70 -10.19
N GLU A 119 -2.44 -7.87 -10.46
CA GLU A 119 -1.06 -8.16 -10.02
C GLU A 119 -0.94 -8.07 -8.48
N THR A 120 -1.56 -7.08 -7.87
CA THR A 120 -1.58 -6.94 -6.41
C THR A 120 -2.27 -8.14 -5.75
N LEU A 121 -3.40 -8.61 -6.29
CA LEU A 121 -4.07 -9.82 -5.81
C LEU A 121 -3.22 -11.08 -5.98
N SER A 122 -2.48 -11.21 -7.09
CA SER A 122 -1.54 -12.32 -7.29
C SER A 122 -0.39 -12.29 -6.27
N ASN A 123 0.12 -11.11 -5.95
CA ASN A 123 1.16 -10.94 -4.93
C ASN A 123 0.62 -11.23 -3.51
N LEU A 124 -0.62 -10.80 -3.20
CA LEU A 124 -1.32 -11.12 -1.95
C LEU A 124 -1.54 -12.64 -1.81
N ALA A 125 -1.91 -13.32 -2.89
CA ALA A 125 -2.08 -14.77 -2.88
C ALA A 125 -0.76 -15.49 -2.56
N LEU A 126 0.36 -15.02 -3.12
CA LEU A 126 1.67 -15.56 -2.78
C LEU A 126 2.05 -15.26 -1.31
N ALA A 127 1.81 -14.04 -0.82
CA ALA A 127 2.04 -13.68 0.56
C ALA A 127 1.21 -14.56 1.53
N SER A 128 -0.05 -14.82 1.20
CA SER A 128 -0.94 -15.71 1.96
C SER A 128 -0.43 -17.15 1.98
N LYS A 129 0.02 -17.67 0.82
CA LYS A 129 0.63 -19.00 0.71
C LYS A 129 1.89 -19.13 1.57
N GLU A 130 2.70 -18.08 1.65
CA GLU A 130 3.91 -18.01 2.48
C GLU A 130 3.61 -17.66 3.96
N LYS A 131 2.32 -17.59 4.33
CA LYS A 131 1.86 -17.34 5.70
C LYS A 131 2.26 -15.97 6.23
N CYS A 132 2.27 -14.94 5.38
CA CYS A 132 2.50 -13.57 5.82
C CYS A 132 1.29 -13.04 6.61
N ASN A 133 1.58 -12.41 7.76
CA ASN A 133 0.59 -11.72 8.58
C ASN A 133 0.31 -10.31 8.06
N TYR A 134 1.31 -9.71 7.39
CA TYR A 134 1.27 -8.33 6.90
C TYR A 134 1.65 -8.25 5.43
N PHE A 135 0.96 -7.36 4.72
CA PHE A 135 1.27 -6.98 3.34
C PHE A 135 1.43 -5.46 3.28
N ILE A 136 2.65 -5.00 3.19
CA ILE A 136 3.01 -3.59 3.14
C ILE A 136 3.05 -3.16 1.68
N MET A 137 2.39 -2.05 1.31
CA MET A 137 2.42 -1.57 -0.06
C MET A 137 2.48 -0.05 -0.18
N GLU A 138 3.24 0.39 -1.18
CA GLU A 138 3.22 1.77 -1.61
C GLU A 138 1.93 2.06 -2.41
N VAL A 139 1.26 3.17 -2.10
CA VAL A 139 0.03 3.63 -2.78
C VAL A 139 0.31 4.96 -3.48
N SER A 140 0.44 4.95 -4.80
CA SER A 140 0.65 6.14 -5.61
C SER A 140 -0.67 6.90 -5.84
N SER A 141 -0.58 8.22 -6.10
CA SER A 141 -1.76 9.01 -6.46
C SER A 141 -2.42 8.54 -7.76
N HIS A 142 -1.62 8.08 -8.73
CA HIS A 142 -2.13 7.45 -9.94
C HIS A 142 -2.97 6.21 -9.62
N ALA A 143 -2.53 5.38 -8.68
CA ALA A 143 -3.27 4.18 -8.30
C ALA A 143 -4.61 4.52 -7.62
N ILE A 144 -4.63 5.57 -6.79
CA ILE A 144 -5.87 6.07 -6.18
C ILE A 144 -6.80 6.64 -7.25
N ALA A 145 -6.28 7.48 -8.17
CA ALA A 145 -7.07 8.09 -9.25
C ALA A 145 -7.64 7.05 -10.22
N GLN A 146 -6.91 5.97 -10.44
CA GLN A 146 -7.27 4.91 -11.38
C GLN A 146 -7.93 3.70 -10.69
N ASP A 147 -8.31 3.83 -9.43
CA ASP A 147 -8.98 2.79 -8.62
C ASP A 147 -8.25 1.43 -8.60
N ARG A 148 -6.90 1.42 -8.72
CA ARG A 148 -6.08 0.19 -8.70
C ARG A 148 -6.06 -0.50 -7.33
N ILE A 149 -6.54 0.17 -6.30
CA ILE A 149 -6.60 -0.31 -4.91
C ILE A 149 -8.04 -0.52 -4.46
N GLU A 150 -9.02 -0.34 -5.36
CA GLU A 150 -10.41 -0.68 -5.09
C GLU A 150 -10.51 -2.15 -4.69
N SER A 151 -11.34 -2.48 -3.76
CA SER A 151 -11.51 -3.82 -3.19
C SER A 151 -10.38 -4.30 -2.26
N LEU A 152 -9.40 -3.46 -1.90
CA LEU A 152 -8.44 -3.78 -0.85
C LEU A 152 -8.88 -3.16 0.48
N ASP A 153 -9.00 -4.01 1.51
CA ASP A 153 -9.30 -3.58 2.87
C ASP A 153 -8.00 -3.29 3.61
N PHE A 154 -7.71 -2.01 3.85
CA PHE A 154 -6.50 -1.59 4.54
C PHE A 154 -6.69 -1.64 6.06
N ALA A 155 -5.84 -2.42 6.74
CA ALA A 155 -5.75 -2.42 8.20
C ALA A 155 -5.14 -1.12 8.73
N LEU A 156 -4.22 -0.50 7.97
CA LEU A 156 -3.60 0.78 8.30
C LEU A 156 -3.30 1.57 7.02
N LYS A 157 -3.61 2.87 7.03
CA LYS A 157 -3.27 3.83 5.98
C LYS A 157 -2.34 4.91 6.53
N ILE A 158 -1.19 5.13 5.87
CA ILE A 158 -0.15 6.06 6.32
C ILE A 158 0.00 7.20 5.32
N PHE A 159 -0.04 8.43 5.82
CA PHE A 159 0.25 9.64 5.06
C PHE A 159 1.61 10.21 5.45
N THR A 160 2.53 10.36 4.49
CA THR A 160 3.86 10.91 4.75
C THR A 160 3.94 12.43 4.58
N ASN A 161 3.65 12.95 3.39
CA ASN A 161 3.71 14.38 3.07
C ASN A 161 3.01 14.70 1.75
N LEU A 162 2.80 16.00 1.49
CA LEU A 162 2.28 16.53 0.24
C LEU A 162 3.13 17.72 -0.23
N SER A 163 3.92 17.54 -1.28
CA SER A 163 4.63 18.59 -2.00
C SER A 163 4.30 18.55 -3.49
N GLN A 164 4.74 19.53 -4.24
CA GLN A 164 4.48 19.59 -5.68
C GLN A 164 5.13 18.42 -6.41
N ASP A 165 4.30 17.62 -7.10
CA ASP A 165 4.71 16.49 -7.92
C ASP A 165 3.56 16.08 -8.85
N HIS A 166 3.86 15.36 -9.94
CA HIS A 166 2.87 14.77 -10.85
C HIS A 166 1.79 15.73 -11.38
N LEU A 167 2.11 17.04 -11.58
CA LEU A 167 1.16 18.01 -12.11
C LEU A 167 0.86 17.80 -13.60
N ASP A 168 1.70 17.06 -14.31
CA ASP A 168 1.44 16.55 -15.67
C ASP A 168 0.21 15.64 -15.71
N PHE A 169 -0.03 14.88 -14.65
CA PHE A 169 -1.19 13.99 -14.51
C PHE A 169 -2.37 14.66 -13.79
N HIS A 170 -2.12 15.34 -12.66
CA HIS A 170 -3.18 15.86 -11.77
C HIS A 170 -3.64 17.29 -12.09
N LYS A 171 -3.02 17.96 -13.09
CA LYS A 171 -3.33 19.32 -13.57
C LYS A 171 -3.20 20.44 -12.52
N SER A 172 -3.43 20.17 -11.22
CA SER A 172 -3.29 21.13 -10.13
C SER A 172 -2.93 20.46 -8.81
N MET A 173 -2.34 21.24 -7.88
CA MET A 173 -2.07 20.80 -6.51
C MET A 173 -3.34 20.46 -5.74
N GLU A 174 -4.44 21.15 -6.04
CA GLU A 174 -5.73 20.87 -5.40
C GLU A 174 -6.30 19.51 -5.83
N GLU A 175 -6.24 19.19 -7.12
CA GLU A 175 -6.64 17.88 -7.62
C GLU A 175 -5.76 16.77 -7.01
N TYR A 176 -4.43 16.97 -6.97
CA TYR A 176 -3.49 16.04 -6.37
C TYR A 176 -3.80 15.80 -4.88
N LYS A 177 -4.07 16.87 -4.12
CA LYS A 177 -4.52 16.82 -2.73
C LYS A 177 -5.83 16.02 -2.60
N ASN A 178 -6.83 16.33 -3.43
CA ASN A 178 -8.13 15.68 -3.37
C ASN A 178 -8.04 14.18 -3.67
N VAL A 179 -7.23 13.79 -4.66
CA VAL A 179 -6.98 12.38 -4.98
C VAL A 179 -6.38 11.65 -3.78
N LYS A 180 -5.32 12.19 -3.16
CA LYS A 180 -4.73 11.55 -1.96
C LYS A 180 -5.70 11.51 -0.77
N SER A 181 -6.50 12.57 -0.59
CA SER A 181 -7.50 12.66 0.47
C SER A 181 -8.57 11.56 0.37
N ARG A 182 -8.93 11.12 -0.83
CA ARG A 182 -9.87 9.99 -1.05
C ARG A 182 -9.40 8.72 -0.34
N PHE A 183 -8.08 8.47 -0.28
CA PHE A 183 -7.53 7.29 0.37
C PHE A 183 -7.81 7.26 1.88
N PHE A 184 -8.03 8.42 2.50
CA PHE A 184 -8.23 8.58 3.94
C PHE A 184 -9.67 8.95 4.34
N SER A 185 -10.63 8.82 3.40
CA SER A 185 -12.01 9.25 3.64
C SER A 185 -12.86 8.26 4.45
N ASP A 186 -12.49 6.99 4.49
CA ASP A 186 -13.20 5.93 5.21
C ASP A 186 -12.85 5.88 6.72
N GLU A 187 -13.34 4.85 7.41
CA GLU A 187 -13.14 4.65 8.84
C GLU A 187 -11.95 3.70 9.18
N SER A 188 -11.15 3.28 8.21
CA SER A 188 -9.95 2.49 8.47
C SER A 188 -8.99 3.21 9.42
N LEU A 189 -8.10 2.48 10.10
CA LEU A 189 -7.06 3.06 10.93
C LEU A 189 -6.11 3.91 10.07
N LYS A 190 -5.76 5.09 10.56
CA LYS A 190 -4.90 6.07 9.85
C LYS A 190 -3.78 6.56 10.73
N LEU A 191 -2.63 6.76 10.12
CA LEU A 191 -1.47 7.42 10.70
C LEU A 191 -1.10 8.63 9.84
N ILE A 192 -1.29 9.84 10.37
CA ILE A 192 -1.20 11.11 9.64
C ILE A 192 -0.03 11.92 10.15
N ASN A 193 0.82 12.41 9.23
CA ASN A 193 1.88 13.34 9.57
C ASN A 193 1.28 14.69 9.99
N SER A 194 1.42 15.07 11.26
CA SER A 194 0.88 16.31 11.84
C SER A 194 1.63 17.56 11.38
N ASP A 195 2.87 17.41 10.91
CA ASP A 195 3.67 18.52 10.41
C ASP A 195 3.35 18.84 8.94
N GLU A 196 2.56 17.96 8.29
CA GLU A 196 2.16 18.03 6.89
C GLU A 196 0.63 17.88 6.69
N GLU A 197 -0.19 18.41 7.59
CA GLU A 197 -1.67 18.31 7.53
C GLU A 197 -2.29 19.03 6.30
N LYS A 198 -1.81 18.71 5.11
CA LYS A 198 -2.29 19.31 3.85
C LYS A 198 -3.41 18.52 3.16
N ILE A 199 -3.80 17.36 3.72
CA ILE A 199 -4.87 16.51 3.16
C ILE A 199 -6.13 16.56 4.03
N ASN A 200 -7.27 16.24 3.41
CA ASN A 200 -8.51 16.01 4.13
C ASN A 200 -8.62 14.52 4.48
N TYR A 201 -9.03 14.20 5.69
CA TYR A 201 -9.21 12.82 6.13
C TYR A 201 -10.35 12.69 7.15
N ASN A 202 -10.93 11.49 7.24
CA ASN A 202 -11.86 11.16 8.30
C ASN A 202 -11.08 11.00 9.60
N ARG A 203 -11.41 11.80 10.62
CA ARG A 203 -10.70 11.83 11.91
C ARG A 203 -10.98 10.62 12.80
N LYS A 204 -12.01 9.84 12.50
CA LYS A 204 -12.29 8.59 13.20
C LYS A 204 -11.17 7.59 12.97
N ASN A 205 -10.70 6.91 14.01
CA ASN A 205 -9.60 5.95 13.98
C ASN A 205 -8.32 6.55 13.35
N SER A 206 -7.96 7.78 13.73
CA SER A 206 -6.75 8.43 13.25
C SER A 206 -5.80 8.75 14.39
N TYR A 207 -4.53 8.42 14.21
CA TYR A 207 -3.41 8.83 15.04
C TYR A 207 -2.51 9.78 14.24
N ARG A 208 -1.79 10.64 14.95
CA ARG A 208 -0.88 11.60 14.33
C ARG A 208 0.54 11.35 14.80
N TYR A 209 1.48 11.55 13.90
CA TYR A 209 2.90 11.53 14.21
C TYR A 209 3.58 12.81 13.71
N GLY A 210 4.59 13.29 14.42
CA GLY A 210 5.31 14.49 14.04
C GLY A 210 6.58 14.70 14.84
N VAL A 211 7.45 15.56 14.29
CA VAL A 211 8.70 15.99 14.92
C VAL A 211 8.50 17.34 15.60
N GLU A 212 7.78 18.26 14.95
CA GLU A 212 7.56 19.64 15.40
C GLU A 212 6.18 19.81 16.08
N ASN A 213 5.14 19.21 15.53
CA ASN A 213 3.78 19.36 16.01
C ASN A 213 3.35 18.20 16.91
N LYS A 214 2.37 18.49 17.78
CA LYS A 214 1.82 17.52 18.73
C LYS A 214 1.07 16.39 18.01
N GLY A 215 1.26 15.17 18.47
CA GLY A 215 0.58 13.96 18.03
C GLY A 215 0.66 12.89 19.10
N GLU A 216 0.14 11.72 18.82
CA GLU A 216 0.22 10.56 19.68
C GLU A 216 1.60 9.87 19.59
N PHE A 217 2.33 10.14 18.47
CA PHE A 217 3.66 9.62 18.20
C PHE A 217 4.62 10.79 17.89
N LEU A 218 5.67 10.94 18.68
CA LEU A 218 6.51 12.14 18.67
C LEU A 218 7.99 11.79 18.72
N VAL A 219 8.81 12.72 18.23
CA VAL A 219 10.25 12.76 18.53
C VAL A 219 10.49 13.66 19.75
N LYS A 220 11.11 13.11 20.81
CA LYS A 220 11.46 13.86 22.03
C LYS A 220 12.80 14.56 21.91
N ALA A 221 13.77 13.89 21.32
CA ALA A 221 15.11 14.40 21.10
C ALA A 221 15.74 13.64 19.93
N TYR A 222 16.61 14.30 19.17
CA TYR A 222 17.32 13.65 18.08
C TYR A 222 18.65 14.33 17.75
N SER A 223 19.52 13.56 17.08
CA SER A 223 20.75 14.01 16.44
C SER A 223 20.84 13.43 15.04
N LEU A 224 21.27 14.24 14.07
CA LEU A 224 21.45 13.84 12.66
C LEU A 224 22.92 13.85 12.23
N LYS A 225 23.86 13.90 13.19
CA LYS A 225 25.29 14.12 12.90
C LYS A 225 25.92 12.92 12.18
N ASP A 226 25.70 11.71 12.67
CA ASP A 226 26.31 10.47 12.16
C ASP A 226 25.20 9.43 11.86
N GLY A 227 24.23 9.81 11.07
CA GLY A 227 22.96 9.09 10.89
C GLY A 227 21.87 9.66 11.80
N ILE A 228 20.86 8.89 12.09
CA ILE A 228 19.76 9.28 12.97
C ILE A 228 19.90 8.57 14.31
N SER A 229 20.02 9.34 15.39
CA SER A 229 19.84 8.86 16.76
C SER A 229 18.70 9.67 17.39
N ALA A 230 17.61 9.02 17.77
CA ALA A 230 16.42 9.72 18.22
C ALA A 230 15.68 8.96 19.33
N VAL A 231 15.04 9.71 20.23
CA VAL A 231 14.09 9.16 21.21
C VAL A 231 12.69 9.37 20.69
N PHE A 232 12.00 8.29 20.35
CA PHE A 232 10.60 8.29 19.91
C PHE A 232 9.70 8.01 21.11
N SER A 233 8.71 8.87 21.32
CA SER A 233 7.58 8.65 22.21
C SER A 233 6.44 8.04 21.41
N LEU A 234 6.18 6.76 21.62
CA LEU A 234 5.15 6.00 20.93
C LEU A 234 4.05 5.63 21.94
N LEU A 235 2.97 6.40 21.95
CA LEU A 235 1.94 6.34 23.00
C LEU A 235 2.57 6.52 24.39
N ASP A 236 2.50 5.52 25.25
CA ASP A 236 2.94 5.57 26.65
C ASP A 236 4.39 5.05 26.87
N SER A 237 5.16 4.87 25.81
CA SER A 237 6.51 4.29 25.87
C SER A 237 7.51 5.09 25.05
N GLU A 238 8.76 5.13 25.52
CA GLU A 238 9.87 5.78 24.81
C GLU A 238 10.86 4.73 24.27
N TYR A 239 11.36 4.97 23.07
CA TYR A 239 12.29 4.07 22.38
C TYR A 239 13.45 4.86 21.81
N LEU A 240 14.67 4.39 22.08
CA LEU A 240 15.88 4.88 21.43
C LEU A 240 16.01 4.19 20.07
N ILE A 241 16.01 4.99 19.02
CA ILE A 241 16.16 4.53 17.62
C ILE A 241 17.50 5.03 17.09
N ASN A 242 18.30 4.11 16.53
CA ASN A 242 19.53 4.43 15.82
C ASN A 242 19.44 3.89 14.39
N SER A 243 19.83 4.71 13.42
CA SER A 243 19.80 4.35 12.00
C SER A 243 20.94 5.02 11.25
N ALA A 244 21.51 4.31 10.28
CA ALA A 244 22.49 4.86 9.34
C ALA A 244 21.86 5.77 8.26
N LEU A 245 20.53 5.91 8.23
CA LEU A 245 19.88 6.87 7.33
C LEU A 245 20.20 8.29 7.73
N HIS A 246 20.29 9.18 6.74
CA HIS A 246 20.62 10.60 6.93
C HIS A 246 19.43 11.51 6.56
N GLY A 247 19.41 12.69 7.15
CA GLY A 247 18.46 13.75 6.85
C GLY A 247 17.17 13.67 7.68
N ASP A 248 16.58 14.84 7.89
CA ASP A 248 15.36 15.05 8.66
C ASP A 248 14.15 14.29 8.08
N PHE A 249 14.03 14.25 6.74
CA PHE A 249 12.95 13.49 6.08
C PHE A 249 12.98 11.99 6.44
N ASN A 250 14.15 11.41 6.70
CA ASN A 250 14.23 10.01 7.14
C ASN A 250 13.91 9.85 8.63
N LEU A 251 14.05 10.88 9.45
CA LEU A 251 13.54 10.89 10.82
C LEU A 251 12.01 10.73 10.82
N TYR A 252 11.30 11.47 9.96
CA TYR A 252 9.85 11.31 9.76
C TYR A 252 9.48 9.92 9.24
N ASN A 253 10.22 9.39 8.27
CA ASN A 253 9.97 8.05 7.72
C ASN A 253 10.13 6.96 8.79
N LEU A 254 11.16 7.05 9.63
CA LEU A 254 11.40 6.11 10.73
C LEU A 254 10.34 6.25 11.83
N LEU A 255 9.95 7.49 12.18
CA LEU A 255 8.88 7.70 13.16
C LEU A 255 7.56 7.10 12.66
N ALA A 256 7.17 7.35 11.40
CA ALA A 256 6.00 6.74 10.79
C ALA A 256 6.06 5.21 10.83
N ALA A 257 7.22 4.62 10.51
CA ALA A 257 7.40 3.18 10.52
C ALA A 257 7.30 2.60 11.93
N ALA A 258 7.99 3.19 12.91
CA ALA A 258 7.94 2.76 14.31
C ALA A 258 6.53 2.88 14.90
N SER A 259 5.80 3.96 14.55
CA SER A 259 4.40 4.15 14.95
C SER A 259 3.45 3.10 14.35
N ALA A 260 3.74 2.65 13.13
CA ALA A 260 2.92 1.66 12.42
C ALA A 260 3.07 0.24 12.96
N VAL A 261 4.20 -0.08 13.60
CA VAL A 261 4.47 -1.42 14.16
C VAL A 261 4.19 -1.51 15.67
N LYS A 262 3.89 -0.35 16.31
CA LYS A 262 3.47 -0.25 17.71
C LYS A 262 2.01 -0.65 17.87
#